data_588d28a43a1f0b21f8651f4535dfb2c1
#
_entry.id   588d28a43a1f0b21f8651f4535dfb2c1
#
_cell.length_a   1.000
_cell.length_b   1.000
_cell.length_c   1.000
_cell.angle_alpha   90.00
_cell.angle_beta   90.00
_cell.angle_gamma   90.00
#
_symmetry.space_group_name_H-M   'P 1'
#
loop_
_entity.id
_entity.type
_entity.pdbx_description
1 polymer ?
#
loop_
_entity_poly.entity_id
_entity_poly.type
_entity_poly.pdbx_seq_one_letter_code
_entity_poly.pdbx_strand_id
1 'polypeptide(L)'
;MTLKLIIGNKNYSSWSMRPWIAMKVAKIPFEETLVSLDAPDFKDVVGPVSGTGKVPALIDGEVRVWESLAILEYLAEKFPNARLWPADSAARALARAISNEMHAGFLPLRRHMPMNMWRPVIKRDLTPEAAVNVKRIETLWSECRARYGMRADGPFLFGAFGAADAMYAPVVARLNTYGVDVGAATKSYMDAVMALPA
;
A
#
# COMPACT_ATOMS: atom_id res chain seq x y z
N MET A 1 -25.65 0.75 2.20
CA MET A 1 -25.12 0.96 0.84
C MET A 1 -23.79 0.24 0.74
N THR A 2 -23.49 -0.36 -0.41
CA THR A 2 -22.22 -1.07 -0.62
C THR A 2 -21.14 -0.07 -1.03
N LEU A 3 -19.94 -0.19 -0.43
CA LEU A 3 -18.78 0.61 -0.86
C LEU A 3 -18.41 0.25 -2.30
N LYS A 4 -18.01 1.25 -3.10
CA LYS A 4 -17.42 1.04 -4.44
C LYS A 4 -16.02 1.59 -4.47
N LEU A 5 -15.05 0.77 -4.88
CA LEU A 5 -13.67 1.16 -5.05
C LEU A 5 -13.31 1.18 -6.54
N ILE A 6 -13.00 2.37 -7.05
CA ILE A 6 -12.54 2.55 -8.43
C ILE A 6 -11.03 2.46 -8.44
N ILE A 7 -10.51 1.54 -9.22
CA ILE A 7 -9.09 1.22 -9.29
C ILE A 7 -8.59 1.23 -10.73
N GLY A 8 -7.28 1.48 -10.90
CA GLY A 8 -6.58 1.21 -12.16
C GLY A 8 -6.12 -0.24 -12.26
N ASN A 9 -5.45 -0.56 -13.37
CA ASN A 9 -4.91 -1.91 -13.63
C ASN A 9 -4.17 -2.47 -12.40
N LYS A 10 -4.60 -3.63 -11.89
CA LYS A 10 -4.02 -4.26 -10.70
C LYS A 10 -2.52 -4.52 -10.82
N ASN A 11 -2.07 -4.81 -12.05
CA ASN A 11 -0.67 -5.06 -12.32
C ASN A 11 0.23 -3.82 -12.14
N TYR A 12 -0.28 -2.63 -12.44
CA TYR A 12 0.52 -1.39 -12.53
C TYR A 12 0.17 -0.33 -11.48
N SER A 13 -1.11 -0.24 -11.09
CA SER A 13 -1.59 0.83 -10.21
C SER A 13 -1.22 0.61 -8.76
N SER A 14 -0.01 1.01 -8.39
CA SER A 14 0.46 0.92 -7.01
C SER A 14 -0.36 1.76 -6.02
N TRP A 15 -0.99 2.83 -6.48
CA TRP A 15 -1.87 3.65 -5.67
C TRP A 15 -3.19 2.94 -5.36
N SER A 16 -3.79 2.28 -6.37
CA SER A 16 -5.02 1.51 -6.19
C SER A 16 -4.81 0.25 -5.34
N MET A 17 -3.65 -0.38 -5.43
CA MET A 17 -3.31 -1.57 -4.64
C MET A 17 -3.47 -1.33 -3.14
N ARG A 18 -3.13 -0.14 -2.63
CA ARG A 18 -3.12 0.16 -1.19
C ARG A 18 -4.48 -0.02 -0.52
N PRO A 19 -5.53 0.75 -0.88
CA PRO A 19 -6.83 0.54 -0.26
C PRO A 19 -7.45 -0.80 -0.66
N TRP A 20 -7.19 -1.28 -1.88
CA TRP A 20 -7.70 -2.56 -2.35
C TRP A 20 -7.23 -3.73 -1.47
N ILE A 21 -5.91 -3.85 -1.22
CA ILE A 21 -5.37 -4.93 -0.38
C ILE A 21 -5.82 -4.80 1.08
N ALA A 22 -5.89 -3.56 1.62
CA ALA A 22 -6.40 -3.32 2.96
C ALA A 22 -7.84 -3.81 3.13
N MET A 23 -8.72 -3.47 2.19
CA MET A 23 -10.12 -3.92 2.23
C MET A 23 -10.24 -5.44 2.08
N LYS A 24 -9.43 -6.06 1.19
CA LYS A 24 -9.43 -7.52 1.01
C LYS A 24 -8.97 -8.25 2.27
N VAL A 25 -7.85 -7.86 2.86
CA VAL A 25 -7.30 -8.50 4.07
C VAL A 25 -8.21 -8.29 5.27
N ALA A 26 -8.76 -7.09 5.44
CA ALA A 26 -9.72 -6.77 6.50
C ALA A 26 -11.13 -7.32 6.26
N LYS A 27 -11.37 -8.00 5.13
CA LYS A 27 -12.68 -8.53 4.72
C LYS A 27 -13.79 -7.48 4.72
N ILE A 28 -13.44 -6.24 4.39
CA ILE A 28 -14.42 -5.16 4.21
C ILE A 28 -15.11 -5.41 2.87
N PRO A 29 -16.45 -5.54 2.82
CA PRO A 29 -17.16 -5.78 1.58
C PRO A 29 -17.18 -4.53 0.70
N PHE A 30 -16.89 -4.69 -0.58
CA PHE A 30 -16.94 -3.62 -1.58
C PHE A 30 -17.15 -4.16 -2.99
N GLU A 31 -17.73 -3.33 -3.84
CA GLU A 31 -17.75 -3.52 -5.29
C GLU A 31 -16.49 -2.91 -5.90
N GLU A 32 -15.89 -3.60 -6.83
CA GLU A 32 -14.68 -3.16 -7.52
C GLU A 32 -15.04 -2.69 -8.94
N THR A 33 -14.61 -1.49 -9.29
CA THR A 33 -14.65 -0.99 -10.66
C THR A 33 -13.25 -0.80 -11.19
N LEU A 34 -12.85 -1.64 -12.13
CA LEU A 34 -11.55 -1.54 -12.81
C LEU A 34 -11.65 -0.61 -14.01
N VAL A 35 -10.80 0.41 -14.04
CA VAL A 35 -10.65 1.33 -15.18
C VAL A 35 -9.23 1.21 -15.71
N SER A 36 -9.07 0.90 -17.00
CA SER A 36 -7.72 0.86 -17.58
C SER A 36 -7.10 2.24 -17.55
N LEU A 37 -5.84 2.32 -17.12
CA LEU A 37 -5.09 3.58 -17.04
C LEU A 37 -4.89 4.23 -18.43
N ASP A 38 -4.93 3.41 -19.49
CA ASP A 38 -4.76 3.83 -20.88
C ASP A 38 -6.09 3.91 -21.64
N ALA A 39 -7.23 3.75 -20.96
CA ALA A 39 -8.53 3.83 -21.60
C ALA A 39 -8.82 5.28 -22.05
N PRO A 40 -9.35 5.48 -23.25
CA PRO A 40 -9.66 6.81 -23.77
C PRO A 40 -10.70 7.55 -22.92
N ASP A 41 -11.63 6.82 -22.29
CA ASP A 41 -12.70 7.31 -21.43
C ASP A 41 -12.29 7.40 -19.95
N PHE A 42 -11.02 7.16 -19.61
CA PHE A 42 -10.53 7.15 -18.21
C PHE A 42 -10.96 8.40 -17.44
N LYS A 43 -10.81 9.57 -18.05
CA LYS A 43 -11.15 10.85 -17.41
C LYS A 43 -12.66 11.02 -17.21
N ASP A 44 -13.46 10.50 -18.10
CA ASP A 44 -14.92 10.59 -18.03
C ASP A 44 -15.47 9.70 -16.92
N VAL A 45 -14.85 8.55 -16.67
CA VAL A 45 -15.22 7.65 -15.59
C VAL A 45 -14.68 8.12 -14.23
N VAL A 46 -13.42 8.55 -14.17
CA VAL A 46 -12.75 8.87 -12.90
C VAL A 46 -13.00 10.32 -12.46
N GLY A 47 -13.11 11.27 -13.39
CA GLY A 47 -13.31 12.68 -13.09
C GLY A 47 -14.50 13.00 -12.17
N PRO A 48 -15.70 12.43 -12.39
CA PRO A 48 -16.85 12.67 -11.54
C PRO A 48 -16.73 12.18 -10.10
N VAL A 49 -15.78 11.28 -9.82
CA VAL A 49 -15.65 10.60 -8.52
C VAL A 49 -14.33 10.87 -7.81
N SER A 50 -13.38 11.48 -8.49
CA SER A 50 -12.07 11.83 -7.94
C SER A 50 -11.73 13.29 -8.26
N GLY A 51 -11.62 14.14 -7.24
CA GLY A 51 -11.25 15.54 -7.41
C GLY A 51 -9.89 15.77 -8.08
N THR A 52 -9.02 14.76 -8.09
CA THR A 52 -7.73 14.80 -8.78
C THR A 52 -7.78 14.17 -10.18
N GLY A 53 -8.91 13.56 -10.58
CA GLY A 53 -9.02 12.78 -11.81
C GLY A 53 -8.11 11.55 -11.86
N LYS A 54 -7.74 11.01 -10.68
CA LYS A 54 -6.84 9.87 -10.54
C LYS A 54 -7.49 8.76 -9.71
N VAL A 55 -6.97 7.54 -9.87
CA VAL A 55 -7.32 6.37 -9.06
C VAL A 55 -6.28 6.16 -7.96
N PRO A 56 -6.67 5.58 -6.79
CA PRO A 56 -8.00 5.06 -6.44
C PRO A 56 -8.99 6.16 -6.05
N ALA A 57 -10.29 5.84 -6.15
CA ALA A 57 -11.37 6.62 -5.56
C ALA A 57 -12.38 5.69 -4.87
N LEU A 58 -12.84 6.06 -3.68
CA LEU A 58 -13.85 5.32 -2.92
C LEU A 58 -15.17 6.10 -2.95
N ILE A 59 -16.25 5.37 -3.17
CA ILE A 59 -17.62 5.87 -3.13
C ILE A 59 -18.37 5.18 -2.01
N ASP A 60 -19.00 5.96 -1.14
CA ASP A 60 -19.88 5.48 -0.09
C ASP A 60 -21.15 6.35 -0.03
N GLY A 61 -22.20 5.96 -0.74
CA GLY A 61 -23.36 6.80 -0.95
C GLY A 61 -22.99 8.12 -1.63
N GLU A 62 -23.20 9.24 -0.94
CA GLU A 62 -22.83 10.58 -1.41
C GLU A 62 -21.37 10.95 -1.14
N VAL A 63 -20.69 10.20 -0.26
CA VAL A 63 -19.29 10.47 0.10
C VAL A 63 -18.36 10.01 -1.02
N ARG A 64 -17.42 10.86 -1.39
CA ARG A 64 -16.35 10.61 -2.35
C ARG A 64 -15.02 10.84 -1.66
N VAL A 65 -14.16 9.81 -1.65
CA VAL A 65 -12.82 9.89 -1.07
C VAL A 65 -11.79 9.49 -2.12
N TRP A 66 -10.82 10.34 -2.36
CA TRP A 66 -9.66 10.06 -3.20
C TRP A 66 -8.38 10.22 -2.37
N GLU A 67 -7.21 9.86 -2.94
CA GLU A 67 -5.94 9.64 -2.28
C GLU A 67 -5.92 8.38 -1.38
N SER A 68 -4.98 7.49 -1.68
CA SER A 68 -4.96 6.15 -1.06
C SER A 68 -4.89 6.18 0.47
N LEU A 69 -4.16 7.14 1.05
CA LEU A 69 -4.04 7.28 2.50
C LEU A 69 -5.33 7.84 3.12
N ALA A 70 -5.98 8.81 2.48
CA ALA A 70 -7.27 9.33 2.95
C ALA A 70 -8.36 8.24 2.91
N ILE A 71 -8.35 7.38 1.89
CA ILE A 71 -9.25 6.22 1.84
C ILE A 71 -8.99 5.29 3.02
N LEU A 72 -7.72 4.98 3.36
CA LEU A 72 -7.39 4.13 4.50
C LEU A 72 -7.83 4.74 5.83
N GLU A 73 -7.69 6.06 6.02
CA GLU A 73 -8.20 6.76 7.22
C GLU A 73 -9.73 6.67 7.30
N TYR A 74 -10.43 6.97 6.21
CA TYR A 74 -11.90 6.85 6.15
C TYR A 74 -12.38 5.44 6.49
N LEU A 75 -11.71 4.42 5.94
CA LEU A 75 -12.04 3.02 6.22
C LEU A 75 -11.77 2.65 7.68
N ALA A 76 -10.70 3.17 8.28
CA ALA A 76 -10.37 2.93 9.69
C ALA A 76 -11.43 3.52 10.63
N GLU A 77 -11.96 4.68 10.32
CA GLU A 77 -13.06 5.32 11.09
C GLU A 77 -14.38 4.56 10.90
N LYS A 78 -14.71 4.22 9.65
CA LYS A 78 -15.97 3.53 9.32
C LYS A 78 -16.01 2.09 9.82
N PHE A 79 -14.88 1.40 9.86
CA PHE A 79 -14.74 0.01 10.26
C PHE A 79 -13.73 -0.17 11.41
N PRO A 80 -14.02 0.34 12.63
CA PRO A 80 -13.07 0.30 13.74
C PRO A 80 -12.63 -1.13 14.11
N ASN A 81 -13.49 -2.11 13.90
CA ASN A 81 -13.18 -3.53 14.13
C ASN A 81 -12.17 -4.10 13.14
N ALA A 82 -11.94 -3.46 12.01
CA ALA A 82 -10.91 -3.86 11.04
C ALA A 82 -9.49 -3.55 11.54
N ARG A 83 -9.35 -2.71 12.58
CA ARG A 83 -8.07 -2.38 13.24
C ARG A 83 -6.97 -2.01 12.25
N LEU A 84 -7.32 -1.20 11.24
CA LEU A 84 -6.37 -0.79 10.20
C LEU A 84 -5.19 0.01 10.76
N TRP A 85 -5.36 0.66 11.91
CA TRP A 85 -4.29 1.30 12.66
C TRP A 85 -4.07 0.61 14.00
N PRO A 86 -2.82 0.62 14.54
CA PRO A 86 -2.54 0.11 15.88
C PRO A 86 -3.39 0.78 16.97
N ALA A 87 -3.79 0.00 17.96
CA ALA A 87 -4.55 0.52 19.11
C ALA A 87 -3.68 1.40 20.03
N ASP A 88 -2.40 1.04 20.21
CA ASP A 88 -1.43 1.85 20.95
C ASP A 88 -1.18 3.18 20.23
N SER A 89 -1.23 4.29 20.98
CA SER A 89 -1.13 5.64 20.39
C SER A 89 0.23 5.94 19.80
N ALA A 90 1.32 5.47 20.41
CA ALA A 90 2.67 5.70 19.92
C ALA A 90 2.94 4.87 18.66
N ALA A 91 2.52 3.59 18.65
CA ALA A 91 2.56 2.74 17.47
C ALA A 91 1.73 3.34 16.32
N ARG A 92 0.52 3.82 16.62
CA ARG A 92 -0.36 4.46 15.64
C ARG A 92 0.24 5.74 15.07
N ALA A 93 0.87 6.57 15.89
CA ALA A 93 1.55 7.78 15.42
C ALA A 93 2.70 7.43 14.47
N LEU A 94 3.52 6.44 14.81
CA LEU A 94 4.60 5.98 13.94
C LEU A 94 4.06 5.36 12.65
N ALA A 95 3.01 4.53 12.72
CA ALA A 95 2.37 3.91 11.56
C ALA A 95 1.88 4.98 10.56
N ARG A 96 1.25 6.04 11.06
CA ARG A 96 0.85 7.19 10.24
C ARG A 96 2.03 7.96 9.65
N ALA A 97 3.08 8.19 10.46
CA ALA A 97 4.28 8.90 10.01
C ALA A 97 4.95 8.20 8.83
N ILE A 98 5.23 6.89 8.95
CA ILE A 98 5.85 6.11 7.87
C ILE A 98 4.93 5.96 6.65
N SER A 99 3.62 5.92 6.85
CA SER A 99 2.64 5.88 5.76
C SER A 99 2.64 7.19 4.96
N ASN A 100 2.74 8.34 5.63
CA ASN A 100 2.90 9.63 4.97
C ASN A 100 4.25 9.76 4.26
N GLU A 101 5.34 9.27 4.87
CA GLU A 101 6.67 9.23 4.24
C GLU A 101 6.61 8.41 2.94
N MET A 102 5.90 7.26 2.94
CA MET A 102 5.68 6.47 1.72
C MET A 102 4.78 7.18 0.72
N HIS A 103 3.77 7.91 1.18
CA HIS A 103 2.85 8.65 0.30
C HIS A 103 3.58 9.74 -0.48
N ALA A 104 4.37 10.55 0.19
CA ALA A 104 5.02 11.74 -0.37
C ALA A 104 6.42 11.46 -0.95
N GLY A 105 7.10 10.42 -0.47
CA GLY A 105 8.53 10.18 -0.72
C GLY A 105 8.85 9.05 -1.69
N PHE A 106 10.13 8.65 -1.63
CA PHE A 106 10.73 7.52 -2.37
C PHE A 106 10.57 7.60 -3.89
N LEU A 107 10.60 8.80 -4.45
CA LEU A 107 10.41 9.02 -5.88
C LEU A 107 11.50 8.33 -6.73
N PRO A 108 12.81 8.36 -6.36
CA PRO A 108 13.85 7.62 -7.08
C PRO A 108 13.55 6.13 -7.19
N LEU A 109 13.19 5.47 -6.08
CA LEU A 109 12.81 4.06 -6.08
C LEU A 109 11.61 3.81 -7.00
N ARG A 110 10.58 4.63 -6.90
CA ARG A 110 9.34 4.46 -7.67
C ARG A 110 9.54 4.65 -9.18
N ARG A 111 10.45 5.55 -9.58
CA ARG A 111 10.83 5.76 -10.99
C ARG A 111 11.72 4.65 -11.51
N HIS A 112 12.69 4.24 -10.71
CA HIS A 112 13.64 3.21 -11.11
C HIS A 112 13.00 1.81 -11.19
N MET A 113 12.07 1.51 -10.30
CA MET A 113 11.36 0.23 -10.19
C MET A 113 9.84 0.44 -10.27
N PRO A 114 9.27 0.72 -11.46
CA PRO A 114 7.81 0.81 -11.62
C PRO A 114 7.16 -0.51 -11.25
N MET A 115 5.98 -0.46 -10.59
CA MET A 115 5.27 -1.68 -10.22
C MET A 115 4.78 -2.43 -11.47
N ASN A 116 5.09 -3.71 -11.54
CA ASN A 116 4.59 -4.64 -12.54
C ASN A 116 4.55 -6.04 -11.91
N MET A 117 3.38 -6.49 -11.48
CA MET A 117 3.20 -7.75 -10.77
C MET A 117 3.39 -8.99 -11.66
N TRP A 118 3.24 -8.84 -12.97
CA TRP A 118 3.39 -9.94 -13.94
C TRP A 118 4.80 -10.06 -14.51
N ARG A 119 5.65 -9.09 -14.19
CA ARG A 119 7.03 -9.15 -14.67
C ARG A 119 7.74 -10.34 -14.01
N PRO A 120 8.46 -11.17 -14.77
CA PRO A 120 9.38 -12.17 -14.21
C PRO A 120 10.37 -11.50 -13.25
N VAL A 121 10.73 -12.20 -12.18
CA VAL A 121 11.75 -11.71 -11.26
C VAL A 121 13.10 -11.64 -12.00
N ILE A 122 13.56 -10.44 -12.24
CA ILE A 122 14.84 -10.20 -12.92
C ILE A 122 15.57 -9.12 -12.13
N LYS A 123 16.74 -9.48 -11.62
CA LYS A 123 17.59 -8.57 -10.85
C LYS A 123 17.92 -7.31 -11.64
N ARG A 124 17.80 -6.17 -10.98
CA ARG A 124 18.16 -4.86 -11.50
C ARG A 124 19.08 -4.15 -10.51
N ASP A 125 20.22 -3.66 -11.00
CA ASP A 125 21.10 -2.83 -10.20
C ASP A 125 20.42 -1.51 -9.83
N LEU A 126 20.57 -1.12 -8.57
CA LEU A 126 19.96 0.11 -8.07
C LEU A 126 20.80 1.33 -8.48
N THR A 127 20.12 2.42 -8.85
CA THR A 127 20.81 3.72 -8.87
C THR A 127 21.18 4.14 -7.44
N PRO A 128 22.22 4.99 -7.24
CA PRO A 128 22.59 5.46 -5.91
C PRO A 128 21.40 6.03 -5.11
N GLU A 129 20.53 6.80 -5.74
CA GLU A 129 19.36 7.40 -5.10
C GLU A 129 18.30 6.36 -4.74
N ALA A 130 18.10 5.34 -5.59
CA ALA A 130 17.20 4.24 -5.29
C ALA A 130 17.73 3.38 -4.14
N ALA A 131 19.05 3.16 -4.09
CA ALA A 131 19.70 2.43 -2.99
C ALA A 131 19.53 3.14 -1.64
N VAL A 132 19.67 4.47 -1.61
CA VAL A 132 19.38 5.28 -0.40
C VAL A 132 17.92 5.08 0.04
N ASN A 133 16.98 5.05 -0.91
CA ASN A 133 15.57 4.82 -0.59
C ASN A 133 15.33 3.41 -0.04
N VAL A 134 15.93 2.37 -0.63
CA VAL A 134 15.82 1.00 -0.13
C VAL A 134 16.36 0.90 1.28
N LYS A 135 17.55 1.44 1.55
CA LYS A 135 18.15 1.43 2.88
C LYS A 135 17.26 2.14 3.93
N ARG A 136 16.67 3.29 3.57
CA ARG A 136 15.73 3.99 4.46
C ARG A 136 14.52 3.13 4.78
N ILE A 137 13.94 2.46 3.78
CA ILE A 137 12.79 1.57 3.94
C ILE A 137 13.14 0.38 4.83
N GLU A 138 14.28 -0.27 4.63
CA GLU A 138 14.75 -1.36 5.48
C GLU A 138 14.91 -0.94 6.95
N THR A 139 15.47 0.25 7.18
CA THR A 139 15.57 0.83 8.53
C THR A 139 14.20 1.02 9.15
N LEU A 140 13.26 1.64 8.44
CA LEU A 140 11.89 1.86 8.93
C LEU A 140 11.19 0.55 9.28
N TRP A 141 11.26 -0.43 8.39
CA TRP A 141 10.61 -1.71 8.61
C TRP A 141 11.22 -2.47 9.80
N SER A 142 12.54 -2.47 9.90
CA SER A 142 13.25 -3.09 11.04
C SER A 142 12.89 -2.43 12.36
N GLU A 143 12.88 -1.11 12.43
CA GLU A 143 12.50 -0.35 13.63
C GLU A 143 11.06 -0.60 14.05
N CYS A 144 10.11 -0.56 13.13
CA CYS A 144 8.71 -0.82 13.41
C CYS A 144 8.50 -2.23 13.94
N ARG A 145 9.10 -3.23 13.29
CA ARG A 145 8.97 -4.63 13.70
C ARG A 145 9.65 -4.89 15.04
N ALA A 146 10.84 -4.37 15.28
CA ALA A 146 11.54 -4.54 16.55
C ALA A 146 10.77 -3.91 17.72
N ARG A 147 10.18 -2.73 17.52
CA ARG A 147 9.48 -2.00 18.59
C ARG A 147 8.07 -2.51 18.84
N TYR A 148 7.34 -2.91 17.80
CA TYR A 148 5.91 -3.17 17.87
C TYR A 148 5.50 -4.51 17.25
N GLY A 149 6.06 -4.90 16.10
CA GLY A 149 5.64 -6.08 15.35
C GLY A 149 5.90 -7.38 16.10
N MET A 150 7.09 -7.55 16.65
CA MET A 150 7.48 -8.77 17.36
C MET A 150 6.74 -8.98 18.68
N ARG A 151 6.18 -7.93 19.27
CA ARG A 151 5.42 -7.98 20.52
C ARG A 151 3.93 -8.26 20.32
N ALA A 152 3.45 -8.14 19.11
CA ALA A 152 2.02 -8.16 18.77
C ALA A 152 1.62 -9.38 17.91
N ASP A 153 2.32 -10.51 18.06
CA ASP A 153 2.01 -11.81 17.46
C ASP A 153 1.66 -11.77 15.96
N GLY A 154 2.49 -11.13 15.14
CA GLY A 154 2.28 -11.15 13.71
C GLY A 154 3.50 -10.80 12.88
N PRO A 155 3.53 -11.18 11.60
CA PRO A 155 4.69 -11.00 10.73
C PRO A 155 4.78 -9.58 10.12
N PHE A 156 3.81 -8.71 10.38
CA PHE A 156 3.70 -7.39 9.75
C PHE A 156 4.36 -6.28 10.58
N LEU A 157 4.37 -5.05 10.09
CA LEU A 157 5.11 -3.94 10.69
C LEU A 157 4.71 -3.64 12.14
N PHE A 158 3.42 -3.80 12.46
CA PHE A 158 2.85 -3.57 13.78
C PHE A 158 2.12 -4.81 14.34
N GLY A 159 2.54 -6.01 13.91
CA GLY A 159 1.95 -7.28 14.29
C GLY A 159 0.95 -7.77 13.26
N ALA A 160 -0.32 -7.42 13.36
CA ALA A 160 -1.32 -7.72 12.35
C ALA A 160 -1.19 -6.81 11.12
N PHE A 161 -1.66 -7.29 9.97
CA PHE A 161 -1.69 -6.47 8.74
C PHE A 161 -2.57 -5.23 8.93
N GLY A 162 -2.02 -4.08 8.61
CA GLY A 162 -2.71 -2.80 8.75
C GLY A 162 -2.50 -1.85 7.59
N ALA A 163 -2.91 -0.59 7.79
CA ALA A 163 -2.82 0.45 6.78
C ALA A 163 -1.36 0.75 6.39
N ALA A 164 -0.42 0.70 7.35
CA ALA A 164 0.99 0.88 7.05
C ALA A 164 1.52 -0.21 6.10
N ASP A 165 1.14 -1.47 6.33
CA ASP A 165 1.52 -2.57 5.44
C ASP A 165 0.91 -2.41 4.05
N ALA A 166 -0.35 -1.99 3.97
CA ALA A 166 -1.02 -1.69 2.71
C ALA A 166 -0.29 -0.57 1.93
N MET A 167 0.20 0.47 2.64
CA MET A 167 0.97 1.54 2.02
C MET A 167 2.31 1.05 1.45
N TYR A 168 2.95 0.07 2.10
CA TYR A 168 4.21 -0.51 1.69
C TYR A 168 4.10 -1.75 0.79
N ALA A 169 2.94 -2.39 0.65
CA ALA A 169 2.74 -3.55 -0.22
C ALA A 169 3.24 -3.34 -1.66
N PRO A 170 3.02 -2.17 -2.32
CA PRO A 170 3.61 -1.91 -3.63
C PRO A 170 5.14 -1.85 -3.63
N VAL A 171 5.77 -1.51 -2.50
CA VAL A 171 7.24 -1.52 -2.36
C VAL A 171 7.73 -2.95 -2.28
N VAL A 172 7.09 -3.79 -1.47
CA VAL A 172 7.36 -5.22 -1.40
C VAL A 172 7.31 -5.84 -2.80
N ALA A 173 6.26 -5.58 -3.56
CA ALA A 173 6.12 -6.05 -4.93
C ALA A 173 7.29 -5.60 -5.82
N ARG A 174 7.72 -4.32 -5.72
CA ARG A 174 8.88 -3.82 -6.48
C ARG A 174 10.17 -4.51 -6.09
N LEU A 175 10.49 -4.57 -4.79
CA LEU A 175 11.74 -5.21 -4.33
C LEU A 175 11.80 -6.67 -4.76
N ASN A 176 10.68 -7.39 -4.69
CA ASN A 176 10.58 -8.77 -5.18
C ASN A 176 10.78 -8.86 -6.70
N THR A 177 10.01 -8.10 -7.48
CA THR A 177 10.02 -8.16 -8.96
C THR A 177 11.39 -7.82 -9.54
N TYR A 178 12.08 -6.87 -8.92
CA TYR A 178 13.40 -6.44 -9.38
C TYR A 178 14.57 -7.16 -8.70
N GLY A 179 14.29 -8.20 -7.92
CA GLY A 179 15.31 -9.07 -7.30
C GLY A 179 16.29 -8.29 -6.43
N VAL A 180 15.79 -7.30 -5.66
CA VAL A 180 16.64 -6.47 -4.82
C VAL A 180 17.14 -7.27 -3.63
N ASP A 181 18.46 -7.27 -3.42
CA ASP A 181 19.06 -7.89 -2.23
C ASP A 181 18.71 -7.07 -0.99
N VAL A 182 18.12 -7.72 0.00
CA VAL A 182 17.67 -7.12 1.26
C VAL A 182 18.11 -7.96 2.46
N GLY A 183 18.17 -7.34 3.64
CA GLY A 183 18.48 -8.07 4.86
C GLY A 183 17.41 -9.10 5.25
N ALA A 184 17.78 -10.10 6.06
CA ALA A 184 16.92 -11.21 6.44
C ALA A 184 15.59 -10.78 7.10
N ALA A 185 15.63 -9.74 7.95
CA ALA A 185 14.43 -9.21 8.59
C ALA A 185 13.45 -8.59 7.58
N THR A 186 13.98 -7.85 6.59
CA THR A 186 13.23 -7.27 5.48
C THR A 186 12.63 -8.37 4.60
N LYS A 187 13.44 -9.39 4.28
CA LYS A 187 12.98 -10.55 3.49
C LYS A 187 11.83 -11.27 4.17
N SER A 188 11.93 -11.55 5.47
CA SER A 188 10.85 -12.18 6.25
C SER A 188 9.53 -11.38 6.21
N TYR A 189 9.60 -10.05 6.28
CA TYR A 189 8.43 -9.20 6.13
C TYR A 189 7.86 -9.23 4.71
N MET A 190 8.73 -9.16 3.70
CA MET A 190 8.32 -9.26 2.30
C MET A 190 7.60 -10.58 2.02
N ASP A 191 8.14 -11.69 2.54
CA ASP A 191 7.54 -13.02 2.37
C ASP A 191 6.15 -13.09 2.98
N ALA A 192 5.96 -12.49 4.16
CA ALA A 192 4.64 -12.41 4.80
C ALA A 192 3.63 -11.62 3.97
N VAL A 193 4.04 -10.48 3.39
CA VAL A 193 3.17 -9.69 2.51
C VAL A 193 2.85 -10.43 1.21
N MET A 194 3.84 -11.08 0.60
CA MET A 194 3.67 -11.83 -0.65
C MET A 194 2.83 -13.11 -0.49
N ALA A 195 2.74 -13.64 0.74
CA ALA A 195 1.91 -14.80 1.06
C ALA A 195 0.44 -14.47 1.34
N LEU A 196 0.06 -13.19 1.30
CA LEU A 196 -1.35 -12.81 1.48
C LEU A 196 -2.22 -13.41 0.36
N PRO A 197 -3.42 -13.94 0.68
CA PRO A 197 -4.31 -14.54 -0.31
C PRO A 197 -5.06 -13.52 -1.18
N ALA A 198 -4.77 -12.23 -1.00
CA ALA A 198 -5.44 -11.12 -1.68
C ALA A 198 -4.76 -10.76 -3.02
#